data_9d4d01606cb119c49b3ece22e4cb567a
#
_entry.id   9d4d01606cb119c49b3ece22e4cb567a
#
_cell.length_a   1.000
_cell.length_b   1.000
_cell.length_c   1.000
_cell.angle_alpha   90.00
_cell.angle_beta   90.00
_cell.angle_gamma   90.00
#
_symmetry.space_group_name_H-M   'P 1'
#
loop_
_entity.id
_entity.type
_entity.pdbx_description
1 polymer ?
#
loop_
_entity_poly.entity_id
_entity_poly.type
_entity_poly.pdbx_seq_one_letter_code
_entity_poly.pdbx_strand_id
1 'polypeptide(L)'
;MSPTEIQLAVRDILAADETLLAAGIEALAMDDGTLKAAIGKAHALGGKGIVAIVSAPSFSPQSSAAKNAVGNLTLRVAVSETPALNRKRAGMMTGPDAAWHIAYLLNQAKVGGTLLVLSGEIVPVIDQDGATCVTSAPFECMNQLKG
;
A
#
# COMPACT_ATOMS: atom_id res chain seq x y z
N MET A 1 9.94 -8.65 13.83
CA MET A 1 9.26 -8.99 12.56
C MET A 1 10.18 -8.79 11.38
N SER A 2 10.16 -9.70 10.44
CA SER A 2 10.89 -9.52 9.20
C SER A 2 10.16 -8.53 8.28
N PRO A 3 10.85 -7.97 7.26
CA PRO A 3 10.19 -7.11 6.29
C PRO A 3 8.98 -7.78 5.61
N THR A 4 9.09 -9.05 5.27
CA THR A 4 7.97 -9.77 4.66
C THR A 4 6.79 -9.90 5.62
N GLU A 5 7.06 -10.16 6.90
CA GLU A 5 6.00 -10.24 7.90
C GLU A 5 5.28 -8.91 8.08
N ILE A 6 6.03 -7.79 8.05
CA ILE A 6 5.42 -6.45 8.12
C ILE A 6 4.52 -6.22 6.89
N GLN A 7 5.03 -6.53 5.70
CA GLN A 7 4.27 -6.39 4.47
C GLN A 7 2.96 -7.16 4.50
N LEU A 8 3.03 -8.42 4.87
CA LEU A 8 1.85 -9.28 4.90
C LEU A 8 0.87 -8.86 5.98
N ALA A 9 1.36 -8.42 7.14
CA ALA A 9 0.51 -7.92 8.20
C ALA A 9 -0.24 -6.65 7.77
N VAL A 10 0.42 -5.74 7.06
CA VAL A 10 -0.22 -4.55 6.51
C VAL A 10 -1.27 -4.94 5.48
N ARG A 11 -0.94 -5.85 4.57
CA ARG A 11 -1.91 -6.36 3.60
C ARG A 11 -3.15 -6.91 4.30
N ASP A 12 -2.97 -7.68 5.36
CA ASP A 12 -4.07 -8.29 6.09
C ASP A 12 -4.95 -7.25 6.79
N ILE A 13 -4.36 -6.18 7.31
CA ILE A 13 -5.12 -5.06 7.88
C ILE A 13 -6.02 -4.45 6.80
N LEU A 14 -5.48 -4.21 5.61
CA LEU A 14 -6.25 -3.64 4.51
C LEU A 14 -7.32 -4.60 4.02
N ALA A 15 -7.00 -5.88 3.92
CA ALA A 15 -7.95 -6.90 3.46
C ALA A 15 -9.13 -7.08 4.40
N ALA A 16 -8.95 -6.77 5.69
CA ALA A 16 -10.01 -6.89 6.69
C ALA A 16 -10.81 -5.57 6.87
N ASP A 17 -10.39 -4.49 6.24
CA ASP A 17 -11.06 -3.20 6.41
C ASP A 17 -12.41 -3.17 5.69
N GLU A 18 -13.46 -2.87 6.44
CA GLU A 18 -14.83 -2.91 5.91
C GLU A 18 -15.08 -1.88 4.81
N THR A 19 -14.47 -0.70 4.93
CA THR A 19 -14.63 0.37 3.95
C THR A 19 -14.05 -0.02 2.60
N LEU A 20 -12.83 -0.60 2.60
CA LEU A 20 -12.20 -1.06 1.38
C LEU A 20 -12.94 -2.25 0.78
N LEU A 21 -13.40 -3.19 1.61
CA LEU A 21 -14.19 -4.32 1.15
C LEU A 21 -15.49 -3.87 0.49
N ALA A 22 -16.19 -2.91 1.11
CA ALA A 22 -17.43 -2.37 0.55
C ALA A 22 -17.20 -1.66 -0.78
N ALA A 23 -16.04 -1.04 -0.96
CA ALA A 23 -15.66 -0.39 -2.21
C ALA A 23 -15.11 -1.38 -3.25
N GLY A 24 -14.98 -2.66 -2.90
CA GLY A 24 -14.48 -3.68 -3.81
C GLY A 24 -12.98 -3.63 -4.05
N ILE A 25 -12.22 -3.07 -3.11
CA ILE A 25 -10.78 -2.92 -3.26
C ILE A 25 -10.07 -4.10 -2.61
N GLU A 26 -9.34 -4.85 -3.43
CA GLU A 26 -8.52 -5.97 -2.97
C GLU A 26 -7.13 -5.47 -2.61
N ALA A 27 -6.54 -6.02 -1.56
CA ALA A 27 -5.19 -5.68 -1.15
C ALA A 27 -4.24 -6.82 -1.50
N LEU A 28 -3.15 -6.50 -2.17
CA LEU A 28 -2.15 -7.44 -2.65
C LEU A 28 -0.77 -7.08 -2.09
N ALA A 29 0.05 -8.11 -1.86
CA ALA A 29 1.45 -7.92 -1.51
C ALA A 29 2.28 -7.89 -2.78
N MET A 30 3.20 -6.93 -2.88
CA MET A 30 3.96 -6.69 -4.10
C MET A 30 4.78 -7.89 -4.57
N ASP A 31 5.36 -8.63 -3.65
CA ASP A 31 6.23 -9.75 -4.01
C ASP A 31 5.54 -11.11 -4.00
N ASP A 32 4.22 -11.10 -4.00
CA ASP A 32 3.44 -12.30 -4.19
C ASP A 32 3.58 -12.76 -5.64
N GLY A 33 3.88 -14.02 -5.87
CA GLY A 33 4.06 -14.54 -7.22
C GLY A 33 2.86 -14.40 -8.14
N THR A 34 1.69 -14.05 -7.59
CA THR A 34 0.45 -13.88 -8.36
C THR A 34 0.16 -12.41 -8.68
N LEU A 35 1.00 -11.47 -8.24
CA LEU A 35 0.71 -10.04 -8.33
C LEU A 35 0.40 -9.57 -9.75
N LYS A 36 1.23 -9.96 -10.72
CA LYS A 36 1.06 -9.52 -12.11
C LYS A 36 -0.30 -9.96 -12.67
N ALA A 37 -0.68 -11.21 -12.41
CA ALA A 37 -1.97 -11.74 -12.87
C ALA A 37 -3.13 -11.05 -12.17
N ALA A 38 -3.02 -10.79 -10.87
CA ALA A 38 -4.06 -10.13 -10.10
C ALA A 38 -4.26 -8.68 -10.54
N ILE A 39 -3.19 -7.93 -10.79
CA ILE A 39 -3.28 -6.57 -11.30
C ILE A 39 -3.90 -6.57 -12.70
N GLY A 40 -3.45 -7.46 -13.55
CA GLY A 40 -4.01 -7.60 -14.90
C GLY A 40 -5.49 -7.89 -14.89
N LYS A 41 -5.94 -8.77 -13.99
CA LYS A 41 -7.35 -9.08 -13.85
C LYS A 41 -8.17 -7.88 -13.36
N ALA A 42 -7.63 -7.13 -12.42
CA ALA A 42 -8.32 -5.96 -11.87
C ALA A 42 -8.54 -4.88 -12.94
N HIS A 43 -7.57 -4.68 -13.82
CA HIS A 43 -7.62 -3.63 -14.84
C HIS A 43 -8.10 -4.10 -16.20
N ALA A 44 -8.42 -5.38 -16.35
CA ALA A 44 -8.98 -5.91 -17.59
C ALA A 44 -10.47 -5.60 -17.69
N LEU A 45 -11.01 -5.75 -18.88
CA LEU A 45 -12.45 -5.63 -19.11
C LEU A 45 -13.17 -6.63 -18.22
N GLY A 46 -14.14 -6.17 -17.44
CA GLY A 46 -14.83 -7.00 -16.45
C GLY A 46 -14.19 -6.96 -15.06
N GLY A 47 -13.02 -6.40 -14.92
CA GLY A 47 -12.41 -6.16 -13.61
C GLY A 47 -12.97 -4.92 -12.94
N LYS A 48 -12.64 -4.74 -11.66
CA LYS A 48 -13.15 -3.60 -10.88
C LYS A 48 -12.43 -2.30 -11.18
N GLY A 49 -11.23 -2.37 -11.74
CA GLY A 49 -10.46 -1.18 -12.09
C GLY A 49 -9.78 -0.50 -10.92
N ILE A 50 -9.63 -1.20 -9.79
CA ILE A 50 -8.93 -0.65 -8.63
C ILE A 50 -8.36 -1.78 -7.79
N VAL A 51 -7.16 -1.57 -7.26
CA VAL A 51 -6.48 -2.53 -6.40
C VAL A 51 -5.47 -1.80 -5.53
N ALA A 52 -5.29 -2.24 -4.30
CA ALA A 52 -4.26 -1.72 -3.39
C ALA A 52 -3.08 -2.69 -3.36
N ILE A 53 -1.87 -2.14 -3.41
CA ILE A 53 -0.64 -2.92 -3.47
C ILE A 53 0.27 -2.48 -2.35
N VAL A 54 0.68 -3.43 -1.50
CA VAL A 54 1.59 -3.17 -0.39
C VAL A 54 3.00 -3.57 -0.82
N SER A 55 3.93 -2.62 -0.82
CA SER A 55 5.32 -2.91 -1.18
C SER A 55 6.04 -3.64 -0.05
N ALA A 56 7.11 -4.33 -0.40
CA ALA A 56 8.05 -4.79 0.62
C ALA A 56 8.75 -3.59 1.24
N PRO A 57 8.99 -3.59 2.56
CA PRO A 57 9.74 -2.51 3.18
C PRO A 57 11.14 -2.41 2.64
N SER A 58 11.59 -1.17 2.43
CA SER A 58 12.95 -0.85 1.97
C SER A 58 13.72 -0.25 3.13
N PHE A 59 14.98 -0.61 3.25
CA PHE A 59 15.85 -0.08 4.29
C PHE A 59 16.83 0.92 3.69
N SER A 60 16.86 2.12 4.29
CA SER A 60 17.82 3.17 3.91
C SER A 60 18.75 3.45 5.08
N PRO A 61 20.02 3.03 5.01
CA PRO A 61 20.95 3.25 6.13
C PRO A 61 21.29 4.74 6.26
N GLN A 62 21.22 5.22 7.49
CA GLN A 62 21.64 6.60 7.81
C GLN A 62 23.09 6.65 8.26
N SER A 63 23.62 5.52 8.67
CA SER A 63 25.00 5.43 9.12
C SER A 63 25.60 4.15 8.59
N SER A 64 26.81 4.24 8.09
CA SER A 64 27.55 3.08 7.60
C SER A 64 28.47 2.49 8.66
N ALA A 65 28.32 2.90 9.92
CA ALA A 65 29.22 2.45 10.97
C ALA A 65 28.95 1.01 11.33
N ALA A 66 29.81 0.15 10.91
CA ALA A 66 29.91 -1.23 11.39
C ALA A 66 28.64 -2.06 11.31
N LYS A 67 28.54 -2.96 12.26
CA LYS A 67 27.49 -3.98 12.25
C LYS A 67 26.12 -3.48 12.65
N ASN A 68 26.08 -2.34 13.33
CA ASN A 68 24.82 -1.80 13.85
C ASN A 68 24.37 -0.63 13.00
N ALA A 69 24.17 -0.87 11.74
CA ALA A 69 23.68 0.16 10.86
C ALA A 69 22.32 0.66 11.35
N VAL A 70 22.22 1.98 11.48
CA VAL A 70 20.96 2.64 11.83
C VAL A 70 20.41 3.23 10.56
N GLY A 71 19.14 3.06 10.35
CA GLY A 71 18.48 3.58 9.15
C GLY A 71 16.98 3.55 9.26
N ASN A 72 16.34 3.95 8.18
CA ASN A 72 14.89 3.99 8.09
C ASN A 72 14.39 2.83 7.26
N LEU A 73 13.36 2.18 7.78
CA LEU A 73 12.63 1.17 7.04
C LEU A 73 11.35 1.83 6.56
N THR A 74 11.13 1.82 5.25
CA THR A 74 9.97 2.47 4.63
C THR A 74 9.14 1.48 3.86
N LEU A 75 7.84 1.70 3.88
CA LEU A 75 6.86 0.86 3.18
C LEU A 75 5.91 1.78 2.42
N ARG A 76 5.48 1.37 1.24
CA ARG A 76 4.51 2.13 0.46
C ARG A 76 3.29 1.30 0.20
N VAL A 77 2.13 1.95 0.25
CA VAL A 77 0.90 1.36 -0.25
C VAL A 77 0.45 2.18 -1.45
N ALA A 78 0.31 1.53 -2.58
CA ALA A 78 -0.11 2.16 -3.81
C ALA A 78 -1.50 1.70 -4.18
N VAL A 79 -2.37 2.63 -4.56
CA VAL A 79 -3.68 2.30 -5.10
C VAL A 79 -3.64 2.54 -6.60
N SER A 80 -3.80 1.49 -7.37
CA SER A 80 -3.81 1.55 -8.83
C SER A 80 -5.25 1.55 -9.30
N GLU A 81 -5.64 2.54 -10.06
CA GLU A 81 -7.01 2.73 -10.53
C GLU A 81 -7.06 2.92 -12.03
N THR A 82 -8.00 2.23 -12.69
CA THR A 82 -8.44 2.55 -14.04
C THR A 82 -9.79 3.25 -13.90
N PRO A 83 -9.81 4.60 -13.92
CA PRO A 83 -11.05 5.32 -13.63
C PRO A 83 -12.22 4.95 -14.54
N ALA A 84 -11.95 4.66 -15.81
CA ALA A 84 -13.00 4.28 -16.75
C ALA A 84 -13.77 3.02 -16.32
N LEU A 85 -13.12 2.11 -15.59
CA LEU A 85 -13.77 0.90 -15.06
C LEU A 85 -14.30 1.14 -13.65
N ASN A 86 -13.46 1.66 -12.77
CA ASN A 86 -13.79 1.80 -11.36
C ASN A 86 -14.94 2.77 -11.11
N ARG A 87 -14.93 3.92 -11.77
CA ARG A 87 -15.88 5.00 -11.46
C ARG A 87 -17.29 4.77 -11.97
N LYS A 88 -17.49 3.70 -12.74
CA LYS A 88 -18.82 3.28 -13.16
C LYS A 88 -19.52 2.37 -12.16
N ARG A 89 -18.80 1.90 -11.14
CA ARG A 89 -19.36 0.94 -10.19
C ARG A 89 -20.12 1.65 -9.09
N ALA A 90 -21.23 1.07 -8.65
CA ALA A 90 -21.95 1.57 -7.49
C ALA A 90 -21.12 1.35 -6.22
N GLY A 91 -21.14 2.32 -5.32
CA GLY A 91 -20.41 2.21 -4.06
C GLY A 91 -18.89 2.27 -4.20
N MET A 92 -18.39 2.70 -5.34
CA MET A 92 -16.95 2.77 -5.58
C MET A 92 -16.30 3.88 -4.75
N MET A 93 -14.98 3.76 -4.63
CA MET A 93 -14.10 4.77 -4.04
C MET A 93 -13.04 5.09 -5.08
N THR A 94 -12.69 6.35 -5.28
CA THR A 94 -11.63 6.72 -6.21
C THR A 94 -10.27 6.27 -5.67
N GLY A 95 -9.29 6.15 -6.55
CA GLY A 95 -7.92 5.82 -6.13
C GLY A 95 -7.37 6.79 -5.09
N PRO A 96 -7.45 8.12 -5.31
CA PRO A 96 -7.01 9.08 -4.30
C PRO A 96 -7.75 8.97 -2.97
N ASP A 97 -9.07 8.79 -2.98
CA ASP A 97 -9.85 8.64 -1.75
C ASP A 97 -9.48 7.35 -1.02
N ALA A 98 -9.26 6.27 -1.75
CA ALA A 98 -8.82 5.01 -1.16
C ALA A 98 -7.44 5.14 -0.51
N ALA A 99 -6.51 5.81 -1.16
CA ALA A 99 -5.18 6.05 -0.60
C ALA A 99 -5.25 6.92 0.67
N TRP A 100 -6.12 7.90 0.67
CA TRP A 100 -6.37 8.76 1.84
C TRP A 100 -6.92 7.94 3.00
N HIS A 101 -7.88 7.08 2.72
CA HIS A 101 -8.46 6.19 3.73
C HIS A 101 -7.41 5.22 4.29
N ILE A 102 -6.60 4.65 3.41
CA ILE A 102 -5.51 3.75 3.81
C ILE A 102 -4.51 4.50 4.69
N ALA A 103 -4.16 5.72 4.33
CA ALA A 103 -3.25 6.53 5.14
C ALA A 103 -3.82 6.80 6.53
N TYR A 104 -5.10 7.09 6.62
CA TYR A 104 -5.78 7.28 7.90
C TYR A 104 -5.76 6.00 8.74
N LEU A 105 -6.04 4.87 8.09
CA LEU A 105 -6.10 3.57 8.75
C LEU A 105 -4.74 3.12 9.29
N LEU A 106 -3.68 3.34 8.52
CA LEU A 106 -2.34 2.84 8.85
C LEU A 106 -1.48 3.80 9.66
N ASN A 107 -1.78 5.09 9.64
CA ASN A 107 -0.97 6.05 10.39
C ASN A 107 -1.10 5.79 11.89
N GLN A 108 0.04 5.56 12.54
CA GLN A 108 0.15 5.18 13.94
C GLN A 108 -0.38 3.78 14.26
N ALA A 109 -0.56 2.94 13.24
CA ALA A 109 -0.93 1.54 13.46
C ALA A 109 0.29 0.76 13.95
N LYS A 110 0.04 -0.13 14.90
CA LYS A 110 1.09 -1.02 15.40
C LYS A 110 1.02 -2.36 14.70
N VAL A 111 2.14 -2.78 14.15
CA VAL A 111 2.26 -4.04 13.44
C VAL A 111 3.40 -4.81 14.09
N GLY A 112 3.08 -5.73 14.99
CA GLY A 112 4.09 -6.37 15.81
C GLY A 112 4.81 -5.32 16.67
N GLY A 113 6.12 -5.30 16.62
CA GLY A 113 6.93 -4.30 17.32
C GLY A 113 7.17 -3.03 16.52
N THR A 114 6.44 -2.83 15.43
CA THR A 114 6.66 -1.73 14.52
C THR A 114 5.49 -0.77 14.55
N LEU A 115 5.78 0.52 14.60
CA LEU A 115 4.78 1.58 14.47
C LEU A 115 4.89 2.17 13.08
N LEU A 116 3.78 2.22 12.36
CA LEU A 116 3.73 2.84 11.05
C LEU A 116 3.40 4.33 11.19
N VAL A 117 4.15 5.18 10.52
CA VAL A 117 3.91 6.63 10.52
C VAL A 117 3.92 7.11 9.09
N LEU A 118 2.88 7.82 8.69
CA LEU A 118 2.83 8.44 7.37
C LEU A 118 3.99 9.42 7.24
N SER A 119 4.85 9.23 6.24
CA SER A 119 6.14 9.92 6.17
C SER A 119 6.28 10.89 5.01
N GLY A 120 5.24 11.08 4.22
CA GLY A 120 5.32 11.98 3.08
C GLY A 120 3.97 12.24 2.46
N GLU A 121 4.00 12.85 1.28
CA GLU A 121 2.78 13.21 0.59
C GLU A 121 2.11 12.00 -0.05
N ILE A 122 0.78 12.06 -0.12
CA ILE A 122 -0.01 11.11 -0.88
C ILE A 122 -0.15 11.71 -2.27
N VAL A 123 0.53 11.10 -3.25
CA VAL A 123 0.66 11.69 -4.57
C VAL A 123 0.00 10.82 -5.63
N PRO A 124 -0.99 11.35 -6.36
CA PRO A 124 -1.52 10.68 -7.53
C PRO A 124 -0.62 10.90 -8.75
N VAL A 125 -0.34 9.85 -9.48
CA VAL A 125 0.45 9.90 -10.70
C VAL A 125 -0.34 9.23 -11.82
N ILE A 126 -0.56 9.98 -12.89
CA ILE A 126 -1.26 9.46 -14.06
C ILE A 126 -0.24 8.80 -14.97
N ASP A 127 -0.53 7.60 -15.42
CA ASP A 127 0.34 6.85 -16.30
C ASP A 127 0.43 7.53 -17.68
N GLN A 128 1.46 7.18 -18.45
CA GLN A 128 1.73 7.81 -19.74
C GLN A 128 0.58 7.67 -20.74
N ASP A 129 -0.13 6.57 -20.66
CA ASP A 129 -1.30 6.34 -21.52
C ASP A 129 -2.55 7.09 -21.04
N GLY A 130 -2.50 7.71 -19.87
CA GLY A 130 -3.64 8.42 -19.29
C GLY A 130 -4.77 7.54 -18.80
N ALA A 131 -4.62 6.21 -18.92
CA ALA A 131 -5.69 5.28 -18.58
C ALA A 131 -5.67 4.81 -17.12
N THR A 132 -4.52 4.90 -16.48
CA THR A 132 -4.31 4.40 -15.11
C THR A 132 -3.74 5.50 -14.23
N CYS A 133 -4.26 5.60 -13.02
CA CYS A 133 -3.76 6.51 -12.01
C CYS A 133 -3.27 5.70 -10.80
N VAL A 134 -2.07 5.99 -10.33
CA VAL A 134 -1.52 5.34 -9.15
C VAL A 134 -1.33 6.39 -8.06
N THR A 135 -1.96 6.17 -6.91
CA THR A 135 -1.82 7.06 -5.76
C THR A 135 -1.09 6.31 -4.66
N SER A 136 0.05 6.83 -4.24
CA SER A 136 0.89 6.16 -3.26
C SER A 136 0.93 6.90 -1.95
N ALA A 137 0.93 6.13 -0.85
CA ALA A 137 1.09 6.64 0.50
C ALA A 137 2.36 6.01 1.11
N PRO A 138 3.34 6.83 1.50
CA PRO A 138 4.59 6.32 2.10
C PRO A 138 4.48 6.27 3.62
N PHE A 139 5.03 5.21 4.20
CA PHE A 139 5.07 5.05 5.66
C PHE A 139 6.49 4.73 6.11
N GLU A 140 6.88 5.31 7.22
CA GLU A 140 8.10 4.94 7.89
C GLU A 140 7.75 3.93 8.97
N CYS A 141 8.54 2.87 9.05
CA CYS A 141 8.36 1.82 10.04
C CYS A 141 9.28 2.09 11.21
N MET A 142 8.70 2.50 12.32
CA MET A 142 9.46 2.85 13.52
C MET A 142 9.47 1.68 14.48
N ASN A 143 10.64 1.12 14.66
CA ASN A 143 10.79 0.04 15.58
C ASN A 143 10.68 0.54 16.99
N GLN A 144 9.82 -0.07 17.77
CA GLN A 144 9.72 0.26 19.16
C GLN A 144 10.60 -0.69 19.95
N LEU A 145 11.89 -0.62 19.63
CA LEU A 145 12.72 -1.53 20.25
C LEU A 145 12.84 -1.29 21.63
N LYS A 146 13.08 -2.19 22.34
CA LYS A 146 13.31 -2.08 23.60
C LYS A 146 14.43 -2.83 23.87
N GLY A 147 15.21 -2.53 23.93
CA GLY A 147 16.43 -3.00 24.25
C GLY A 147 16.61 -4.34 24.80
#